data_7d798668307e345ea7aef122d5a39281
#
_entry.id   7d798668307e345ea7aef122d5a39281
#
_cell.length_a   1.000
_cell.length_b   1.000
_cell.length_c   1.000
_cell.angle_alpha   90.00
_cell.angle_beta   90.00
_cell.angle_gamma   90.00
#
_symmetry.space_group_name_H-M   'P 1'
#
loop_
_entity.id
_entity.type
_entity.pdbx_description
1 polymer ?
#
loop_
_entity_poly.entity_id
_entity_poly.type
_entity_poly.pdbx_seq_one_letter_code
_entity_poly.pdbx_strand_id
1 'polypeptide(L)'
;MQTIERTTLSELVGNEQYARKVLPFIRGEYFGDRTERIVFEEIQKFVEKYNALPTKSSLEIEIDTRRDLNEDDIRRVLTVVKELENDKDVNFEWLVETTEKFCKDKAVYNAIVEGIGIIEGKDRDRDAGAIPSILTDALAVGFDNHIGHDYLLDSDSRYEYYHTVEEKIPFDLDFFNKITKSGLPPKTLNIALAGTGVGKS
;
A
#
# COMPACT_ATOMS: atom_id res chain seq x y z
N MET A 1 15.19 -23.45 3.64
CA MET A 1 15.59 -22.15 3.07
C MET A 1 14.55 -21.15 3.54
N GLN A 2 14.92 -20.14 4.32
CA GLN A 2 13.96 -19.10 4.73
C GLN A 2 13.59 -18.27 3.50
N THR A 3 12.32 -18.29 3.15
CA THR A 3 11.76 -17.42 2.09
C THR A 3 11.24 -16.15 2.74
N ILE A 4 11.10 -15.06 1.97
CA ILE A 4 10.52 -13.82 2.49
C ILE A 4 9.09 -14.05 3.01
N GLU A 5 8.34 -14.97 2.39
CA GLU A 5 7.00 -15.38 2.81
C GLU A 5 7.01 -15.96 4.24
N ARG A 6 7.93 -16.89 4.54
CA ARG A 6 8.07 -17.48 5.89
C ARG A 6 8.58 -16.48 6.93
N THR A 7 9.55 -15.63 6.55
CA THR A 7 10.02 -14.56 7.43
C THR A 7 8.88 -13.61 7.79
N THR A 8 8.08 -13.21 6.79
CA THR A 8 6.90 -12.37 7.00
C THR A 8 5.90 -13.01 7.97
N LEU A 9 5.56 -14.29 7.79
CA LEU A 9 4.66 -15.00 8.68
C LEU A 9 5.21 -15.10 10.11
N SER A 10 6.51 -15.38 10.27
CA SER A 10 7.16 -15.43 11.57
C SER A 10 7.06 -14.09 12.31
N GLU A 11 7.35 -13.01 11.63
CA GLU A 11 7.31 -11.66 12.20
C GLU A 11 5.87 -11.18 12.48
N LEU A 12 4.89 -11.58 11.67
CA LEU A 12 3.48 -11.29 11.93
C LEU A 12 2.97 -11.94 13.23
N VAL A 13 3.57 -13.04 13.67
CA VAL A 13 3.18 -13.72 14.93
C VAL A 13 3.88 -13.10 16.14
N GLY A 14 5.11 -12.63 15.99
CA GLY A 14 5.94 -12.26 17.14
C GLY A 14 6.29 -10.79 17.29
N ASN A 15 6.03 -9.97 16.27
CA ASN A 15 6.43 -8.58 16.25
C ASN A 15 5.22 -7.67 16.01
N GLU A 16 4.71 -7.09 17.12
CA GLU A 16 3.50 -6.26 17.05
C GLU A 16 3.69 -4.99 16.22
N GLN A 17 4.86 -4.35 16.29
CA GLN A 17 5.14 -3.14 15.51
C GLN A 17 5.15 -3.44 14.01
N TYR A 18 5.75 -4.54 13.63
CA TYR A 18 5.77 -5.01 12.25
C TYR A 18 4.36 -5.37 11.77
N ALA A 19 3.63 -6.15 12.54
CA ALA A 19 2.28 -6.57 12.18
C ALA A 19 1.35 -5.36 11.98
N ARG A 20 1.38 -4.37 12.87
CA ARG A 20 0.58 -3.14 12.74
C ARG A 20 0.89 -2.36 11.46
N LYS A 21 2.16 -2.37 11.02
CA LYS A 21 2.60 -1.64 9.82
C LYS A 21 2.30 -2.40 8.53
N VAL A 22 2.40 -3.72 8.54
CA VAL A 22 2.39 -4.55 7.32
C VAL A 22 1.03 -5.19 7.05
N LEU A 23 0.32 -5.64 8.10
CA LEU A 23 -0.93 -6.40 7.97
C LEU A 23 -2.02 -5.69 7.13
N PRO A 24 -2.18 -4.36 7.15
CA PRO A 24 -3.18 -3.68 6.33
C PRO A 24 -2.94 -3.79 4.82
N PHE A 25 -1.71 -4.08 4.40
CA PHE A 25 -1.29 -4.03 2.98
C PHE A 25 -1.01 -5.41 2.39
N ILE A 26 -0.77 -6.41 3.24
CA ILE A 26 -0.48 -7.76 2.79
C ILE A 26 -1.77 -8.54 2.57
N ARG A 27 -1.80 -9.38 1.54
CA ARG A 27 -2.97 -10.18 1.16
C ARG A 27 -2.58 -11.66 1.06
N GLY A 28 -3.52 -12.55 1.36
CA GLY A 28 -3.32 -13.99 1.26
C GLY A 28 -2.90 -14.45 -0.14
N GLU A 29 -3.38 -13.78 -1.17
CA GLU A 29 -3.04 -14.07 -2.58
C GLU A 29 -1.56 -13.81 -2.95
N TYR A 30 -0.81 -13.11 -2.10
CA TYR A 30 0.63 -12.88 -2.31
C TYR A 30 1.47 -14.11 -1.94
N PHE A 31 0.95 -15.01 -1.11
CA PHE A 31 1.62 -16.25 -0.75
C PHE A 31 1.45 -17.29 -1.85
N GLY A 32 2.57 -17.75 -2.40
CA GLY A 32 2.57 -18.75 -3.48
C GLY A 32 2.19 -20.14 -2.99
N ASP A 33 2.57 -20.50 -1.77
CA ASP A 33 2.24 -21.79 -1.15
C ASP A 33 0.87 -21.72 -0.45
N ARG A 34 0.02 -22.71 -0.72
CA ARG A 34 -1.31 -22.81 -0.12
C ARG A 34 -1.27 -22.90 1.40
N THR A 35 -0.26 -23.57 1.93
CA THR A 35 -0.09 -23.79 3.37
C THR A 35 0.23 -22.48 4.07
N GLU A 36 1.15 -21.70 3.51
CA GLU A 36 1.54 -20.37 4.01
C GLU A 36 0.38 -19.38 3.92
N ARG A 37 -0.39 -19.44 2.83
CA ARG A 37 -1.63 -18.65 2.68
C ARG A 37 -2.64 -18.94 3.78
N ILE A 38 -2.87 -20.22 4.11
CA ILE A 38 -3.79 -20.63 5.19
C ILE A 38 -3.33 -20.05 6.53
N VAL A 39 -2.01 -20.12 6.82
CA VAL A 39 -1.45 -19.54 8.06
C VAL A 39 -1.71 -18.04 8.11
N PHE A 40 -1.46 -17.33 7.01
CA PHE A 40 -1.71 -15.89 6.94
C PHE A 40 -3.19 -15.54 7.14
N GLU A 41 -4.10 -16.24 6.45
CA GLU A 41 -5.54 -16.04 6.60
C GLU A 41 -6.00 -16.25 8.04
N GLU A 42 -5.41 -17.21 8.74
CA GLU A 42 -5.74 -17.47 10.15
C GLU A 42 -5.21 -16.38 11.08
N ILE A 43 -3.97 -15.87 10.82
CA ILE A 43 -3.45 -14.69 11.52
C ILE A 43 -4.37 -13.49 11.33
N GLN A 44 -4.80 -13.22 10.10
CA GLN A 44 -5.68 -12.10 9.77
C GLN A 44 -7.03 -12.24 10.50
N LYS A 45 -7.69 -13.38 10.43
CA LYS A 45 -8.95 -13.65 11.13
C LYS A 45 -8.83 -13.47 12.63
N PHE A 46 -7.71 -13.95 13.20
CA PHE A 46 -7.46 -13.80 14.64
C PHE A 46 -7.34 -12.32 15.03
N VAL A 47 -6.58 -11.55 14.27
CA VAL A 47 -6.41 -10.11 14.52
C VAL A 47 -7.72 -9.36 14.36
N GLU A 48 -8.52 -9.65 13.34
CA GLU A 48 -9.83 -9.05 13.11
C GLU A 48 -10.81 -9.35 14.27
N LYS A 49 -10.76 -10.57 14.81
CA LYS A 49 -11.68 -11.02 15.86
C LYS A 49 -11.29 -10.53 17.24
N TYR A 50 -9.99 -10.52 17.56
CA TYR A 50 -9.51 -10.29 18.92
C TYR A 50 -8.74 -8.97 19.09
N ASN A 51 -8.46 -8.26 17.98
CA ASN A 51 -7.62 -7.04 17.93
C ASN A 51 -6.25 -7.24 18.63
N ALA A 52 -5.70 -8.44 18.53
CA ALA A 52 -4.43 -8.86 19.13
C ALA A 52 -3.74 -9.88 18.23
N LEU A 53 -2.41 -9.95 18.32
CA LEU A 53 -1.67 -10.96 17.56
C LEU A 53 -1.86 -12.36 18.17
N PRO A 54 -1.98 -13.39 17.32
CA PRO A 54 -2.03 -14.76 17.80
C PRO A 54 -0.66 -15.22 18.30
N THR A 55 -0.66 -16.09 19.28
CA THR A 55 0.52 -16.90 19.61
C THR A 55 0.56 -18.15 18.73
N LYS A 56 1.73 -18.81 18.63
CA LYS A 56 1.81 -20.09 17.92
C LYS A 56 0.78 -21.10 18.43
N SER A 57 0.65 -21.22 19.75
CA SER A 57 -0.32 -22.14 20.37
C SER A 57 -1.77 -21.79 20.03
N SER A 58 -2.13 -20.49 19.98
CA SER A 58 -3.48 -20.11 19.57
C SER A 58 -3.75 -20.41 18.09
N LEU A 59 -2.75 -20.21 17.22
CA LEU A 59 -2.87 -20.59 15.80
C LEU A 59 -3.02 -22.11 15.64
N GLU A 60 -2.26 -22.91 16.37
CA GLU A 60 -2.39 -24.37 16.33
C GLU A 60 -3.81 -24.82 16.70
N ILE A 61 -4.41 -24.23 17.73
CA ILE A 61 -5.78 -24.53 18.16
C ILE A 61 -6.81 -24.11 17.12
N GLU A 62 -6.72 -22.88 16.59
CA GLU A 62 -7.66 -22.38 15.60
C GLU A 62 -7.59 -23.19 14.29
N ILE A 63 -6.38 -23.58 13.85
CA ILE A 63 -6.18 -24.42 12.66
C ILE A 63 -6.75 -25.82 12.87
N ASP A 64 -6.52 -26.45 14.03
CA ASP A 64 -7.02 -27.80 14.34
C ASP A 64 -8.56 -27.85 14.36
N THR A 65 -9.22 -26.74 14.68
CA THR A 65 -10.69 -26.63 14.70
C THR A 65 -11.31 -26.35 13.33
N ARG A 66 -10.53 -26.08 12.30
CA ARG A 66 -11.03 -25.79 10.94
C ARG A 66 -11.66 -27.03 10.31
N ARG A 67 -12.89 -26.86 9.80
CA ARG A 67 -13.67 -27.92 9.15
C ARG A 67 -13.57 -27.95 7.63
N ASP A 68 -12.98 -26.91 7.04
CA ASP A 68 -12.79 -26.74 5.61
C ASP A 68 -11.47 -27.34 5.09
N LEU A 69 -10.62 -27.80 6.00
CA LEU A 69 -9.34 -28.43 5.69
C LEU A 69 -9.42 -29.95 5.91
N ASN A 70 -8.70 -30.70 5.08
CA ASN A 70 -8.49 -32.13 5.31
C ASN A 70 -7.35 -32.37 6.30
N GLU A 71 -7.25 -33.57 6.86
CA GLU A 71 -6.24 -33.91 7.86
C GLU A 71 -4.80 -33.71 7.37
N ASP A 72 -4.51 -33.96 6.11
CA ASP A 72 -3.17 -33.80 5.53
C ASP A 72 -2.81 -32.32 5.39
N ASP A 73 -3.76 -31.46 5.00
CA ASP A 73 -3.58 -30.01 4.96
C ASP A 73 -3.34 -29.48 6.38
N ILE A 74 -4.13 -29.88 7.36
CA ILE A 74 -3.95 -29.49 8.77
C ILE A 74 -2.54 -29.84 9.25
N ARG A 75 -2.06 -31.07 9.01
CA ARG A 75 -0.72 -31.49 9.39
C ARG A 75 0.38 -30.61 8.76
N ARG A 76 0.25 -30.28 7.47
CA ARG A 76 1.20 -29.41 6.77
C ARG A 76 1.20 -27.99 7.34
N VAL A 77 0.03 -27.43 7.57
CA VAL A 77 -0.14 -26.08 8.14
C VAL A 77 0.45 -26.03 9.56
N LEU A 78 0.16 -27.02 10.41
CA LEU A 78 0.73 -27.12 11.77
C LEU A 78 2.26 -27.26 11.75
N THR A 79 2.81 -27.95 10.75
CA THR A 79 4.27 -28.04 10.59
C THR A 79 4.86 -26.67 10.29
N VAL A 80 4.25 -25.90 9.38
CA VAL A 80 4.71 -24.53 9.08
C VAL A 80 4.62 -23.66 10.33
N VAL A 81 3.52 -23.67 11.09
CA VAL A 81 3.37 -22.87 12.32
C VAL A 81 4.45 -23.19 13.35
N LYS A 82 4.81 -24.47 13.51
CA LYS A 82 5.89 -24.88 14.42
C LYS A 82 7.27 -24.39 14.00
N GLU A 83 7.51 -24.34 12.68
CA GLU A 83 8.76 -23.88 12.09
C GLU A 83 8.90 -22.34 12.06
N LEU A 84 7.83 -21.58 12.36
CA LEU A 84 7.92 -20.13 12.45
C LEU A 84 8.81 -19.73 13.64
N GLU A 85 9.96 -19.15 13.36
CA GLU A 85 10.88 -18.65 14.38
C GLU A 85 11.16 -17.17 14.12
N ASN A 86 10.97 -16.34 15.13
CA ASN A 86 11.29 -14.92 15.03
C ASN A 86 12.78 -14.73 15.24
N ASP A 87 13.41 -14.07 14.30
CA ASP A 87 14.79 -13.64 14.41
C ASP A 87 14.83 -12.24 15.05
N LYS A 88 15.28 -12.16 16.29
CA LYS A 88 15.34 -10.92 17.06
C LYS A 88 16.36 -9.90 16.53
N ASP A 89 17.27 -10.36 15.69
CA ASP A 89 18.37 -9.54 15.15
C ASP A 89 18.05 -8.95 13.77
N VAL A 90 16.84 -9.18 13.22
CA VAL A 90 16.43 -8.62 11.92
C VAL A 90 16.23 -7.12 12.03
N ASN A 91 16.86 -6.37 11.12
CA ASN A 91 16.64 -4.94 11.03
C ASN A 91 15.21 -4.65 10.59
N PHE A 92 14.48 -3.90 11.43
CA PHE A 92 13.07 -3.60 11.23
C PHE A 92 12.80 -2.84 9.91
N GLU A 93 13.62 -1.85 9.58
CA GLU A 93 13.44 -1.04 8.36
C GLU A 93 13.66 -1.89 7.12
N TRP A 94 14.74 -2.65 7.09
CA TRP A 94 15.02 -3.60 6.01
C TRP A 94 13.88 -4.61 5.83
N LEU A 95 13.34 -5.13 6.92
CA LEU A 95 12.24 -6.09 6.86
C LEU A 95 10.98 -5.48 6.25
N VAL A 96 10.61 -4.27 6.66
CA VAL A 96 9.45 -3.55 6.13
C VAL A 96 9.64 -3.26 4.64
N GLU A 97 10.80 -2.72 4.24
CA GLU A 97 11.10 -2.43 2.83
C GLU A 97 11.07 -3.69 1.96
N THR A 98 11.67 -4.78 2.47
CA THR A 98 11.71 -6.05 1.74
C THR A 98 10.31 -6.65 1.59
N THR A 99 9.47 -6.55 2.63
CA THR A 99 8.08 -7.02 2.58
C THR A 99 7.24 -6.14 1.67
N GLU A 100 7.43 -4.83 1.66
CA GLU A 100 6.75 -3.92 0.74
C GLU A 100 7.08 -4.27 -0.71
N LYS A 101 8.36 -4.46 -1.01
CA LYS A 101 8.80 -4.89 -2.34
C LYS A 101 8.16 -6.23 -2.73
N PHE A 102 8.16 -7.20 -1.82
CA PHE A 102 7.50 -8.48 -2.04
C PHE A 102 6.01 -8.31 -2.38
N CYS A 103 5.28 -7.49 -1.63
CA CYS A 103 3.86 -7.24 -1.88
C CYS A 103 3.64 -6.56 -3.25
N LYS A 104 4.46 -5.57 -3.61
CA LYS A 104 4.41 -4.90 -4.92
C LYS A 104 4.65 -5.89 -6.06
N ASP A 105 5.71 -6.68 -5.97
CA ASP A 105 6.08 -7.66 -6.99
C ASP A 105 4.96 -8.71 -7.19
N LYS A 106 4.37 -9.19 -6.09
CA LYS A 106 3.26 -10.16 -6.14
C LYS A 106 1.96 -9.55 -6.64
N ALA A 107 1.64 -8.31 -6.26
CA ALA A 107 0.47 -7.61 -6.77
C ALA A 107 0.54 -7.45 -8.29
N VAL A 108 1.68 -6.99 -8.82
CA VAL A 108 1.90 -6.84 -10.26
C VAL A 108 1.85 -8.19 -10.98
N TYR A 109 2.48 -9.22 -10.40
CA TYR A 109 2.44 -10.57 -10.97
C TYR A 109 0.99 -11.09 -11.07
N ASN A 110 0.22 -10.98 -9.98
CA ASN A 110 -1.17 -11.43 -9.95
C ASN A 110 -2.03 -10.64 -10.94
N ALA A 111 -1.85 -9.33 -11.06
CA ALA A 111 -2.55 -8.48 -12.02
C ALA A 111 -2.26 -8.88 -13.48
N ILE A 112 -1.02 -9.25 -13.78
CA ILE A 112 -0.64 -9.75 -15.12
C ILE A 112 -1.33 -11.10 -15.39
N VAL A 113 -1.29 -12.03 -14.44
CA VAL A 113 -1.93 -13.35 -14.58
C VAL A 113 -3.44 -13.19 -14.77
N GLU A 114 -4.08 -12.31 -14.01
CA GLU A 114 -5.49 -11.96 -14.13
C GLU A 114 -5.80 -11.35 -15.50
N GLY A 115 -4.99 -10.40 -15.97
CA GLY A 115 -5.11 -9.80 -17.30
C GLY A 115 -5.01 -10.83 -18.43
N ILE A 116 -4.10 -11.80 -18.31
CA ILE A 116 -4.01 -12.93 -19.26
C ILE A 116 -5.30 -13.76 -19.23
N GLY A 117 -5.84 -14.04 -18.05
CA GLY A 117 -7.10 -14.77 -17.88
C GLY A 117 -8.28 -14.07 -18.58
N ILE A 118 -8.34 -12.74 -18.51
CA ILE A 118 -9.35 -11.93 -19.21
C ILE A 118 -9.16 -12.05 -20.73
N ILE A 119 -7.93 -11.94 -21.24
CA ILE A 119 -7.64 -12.03 -22.68
C ILE A 119 -7.99 -13.42 -23.23
N GLU A 120 -7.72 -14.48 -22.45
CA GLU A 120 -8.04 -15.86 -22.81
C GLU A 120 -9.55 -16.19 -22.69
N GLY A 121 -10.38 -15.25 -22.21
CA GLY A 121 -11.81 -15.45 -22.04
C GLY A 121 -12.18 -16.40 -20.89
N LYS A 122 -11.29 -16.63 -19.95
CA LYS A 122 -11.56 -17.40 -18.73
C LYS A 122 -12.43 -16.61 -17.75
N ASP A 123 -12.30 -15.29 -17.75
CA ASP A 123 -13.18 -14.37 -17.06
C ASP A 123 -14.26 -13.89 -18.05
N ARG A 124 -15.53 -14.17 -17.73
CA ARG A 124 -16.67 -13.81 -18.57
C ARG A 124 -17.31 -12.48 -18.19
N ASP A 125 -16.96 -11.96 -17.03
CA ASP A 125 -17.59 -10.77 -16.45
C ASP A 125 -16.82 -9.49 -16.80
N ARG A 126 -15.55 -9.62 -17.17
CA ARG A 126 -14.67 -8.49 -17.48
C ARG A 126 -14.08 -8.60 -18.88
N ASP A 127 -13.98 -7.47 -19.56
CA ASP A 127 -13.34 -7.35 -20.86
C ASP A 127 -11.91 -6.77 -20.76
N ALA A 128 -11.20 -6.73 -21.87
CA ALA A 128 -9.84 -6.21 -21.94
C ALA A 128 -9.72 -4.73 -21.48
N GLY A 129 -10.80 -3.98 -21.46
CA GLY A 129 -10.86 -2.61 -20.96
C GLY A 129 -10.63 -2.49 -19.45
N ALA A 130 -10.82 -3.59 -18.69
CA ALA A 130 -10.56 -3.62 -17.25
C ALA A 130 -9.06 -3.75 -16.92
N ILE A 131 -8.22 -4.24 -17.82
CA ILE A 131 -6.81 -4.53 -17.58
C ILE A 131 -6.01 -3.29 -17.12
N PRO A 132 -6.16 -2.09 -17.73
CA PRO A 132 -5.44 -0.90 -17.27
C PRO A 132 -5.73 -0.55 -15.81
N SER A 133 -6.98 -0.66 -15.35
CA SER A 133 -7.35 -0.41 -13.96
C SER A 133 -6.72 -1.42 -13.02
N ILE A 134 -6.78 -2.71 -13.33
CA ILE A 134 -6.18 -3.81 -12.55
C ILE A 134 -4.68 -3.59 -12.37
N LEU A 135 -3.96 -3.22 -13.44
CA LEU A 135 -2.53 -2.94 -13.38
C LEU A 135 -2.23 -1.65 -12.60
N THR A 136 -3.06 -0.62 -12.75
CA THR A 136 -2.90 0.64 -12.00
C THR A 136 -3.06 0.41 -10.51
N ASP A 137 -4.06 -0.36 -10.09
CA ASP A 137 -4.30 -0.71 -8.69
C ASP A 137 -3.15 -1.55 -8.12
N ALA A 138 -2.61 -2.48 -8.90
CA ALA A 138 -1.46 -3.28 -8.49
C ALA A 138 -0.18 -2.45 -8.32
N LEU A 139 0.04 -1.46 -9.19
CA LEU A 139 1.18 -0.54 -9.10
C LEU A 139 1.05 0.46 -7.94
N ALA A 140 -0.17 0.74 -7.49
CA ALA A 140 -0.45 1.62 -6.35
C ALA A 140 -0.23 0.95 -4.98
N VAL A 141 0.04 -0.36 -4.93
CA VAL A 141 0.32 -1.05 -3.66
C VAL A 141 1.58 -0.48 -3.03
N GLY A 142 1.47 -0.01 -1.80
CA GLY A 142 2.59 0.54 -1.03
C GLY A 142 2.23 0.63 0.45
N PHE A 143 3.24 0.62 1.32
CA PHE A 143 3.06 0.70 2.78
C PHE A 143 3.08 2.15 3.27
N ASP A 144 3.04 3.09 2.35
CA ASP A 144 3.01 4.51 2.69
C ASP A 144 1.58 4.93 3.05
N ASN A 145 1.37 5.20 4.34
CA ASN A 145 0.10 5.70 4.87
C ASN A 145 -0.06 7.22 4.67
N HIS A 146 0.92 7.88 4.06
CA HIS A 146 0.88 9.32 3.82
C HIS A 146 -0.04 9.68 2.65
N ILE A 147 -1.33 9.35 2.79
CA ILE A 147 -2.37 9.88 1.90
C ILE A 147 -2.78 11.25 2.45
N GLY A 148 -2.09 12.29 1.98
CA GLY A 148 -2.34 13.66 2.42
C GLY A 148 -1.28 14.21 3.39
N HIS A 149 -1.50 15.43 3.88
CA HIS A 149 -0.64 16.07 4.87
C HIS A 149 -1.17 15.78 6.27
N ASP A 150 -0.32 15.19 7.12
CA ASP A 150 -0.60 15.13 8.56
C ASP A 150 -0.48 16.54 9.15
N TYR A 151 -1.58 17.03 9.75
CA TYR A 151 -1.62 18.40 10.24
C TYR A 151 -0.60 18.68 11.35
N LEU A 152 -0.28 17.72 12.17
CA LEU A 152 0.66 17.87 13.29
C LEU A 152 2.09 17.50 12.89
N LEU A 153 2.28 16.37 12.19
CA LEU A 153 3.60 15.88 11.83
C LEU A 153 4.27 16.72 10.71
N ASP A 154 3.46 17.20 9.75
CA ASP A 154 3.96 17.99 8.61
C ASP A 154 3.95 19.52 8.88
N SER A 155 3.94 19.94 10.14
CA SER A 155 3.90 21.36 10.52
C SER A 155 5.06 22.16 9.95
N ASP A 156 6.26 21.61 9.96
CA ASP A 156 7.47 22.27 9.47
C ASP A 156 7.47 22.39 7.95
N SER A 157 7.10 21.34 7.24
CA SER A 157 6.98 21.32 5.78
C SER A 157 5.93 22.32 5.29
N ARG A 158 4.80 22.44 6.02
CA ARG A 158 3.78 23.44 5.73
C ARG A 158 4.29 24.87 5.99
N TYR A 159 5.00 25.06 7.09
CA TYR A 159 5.57 26.37 7.40
C TYR A 159 6.52 26.81 6.29
N GLU A 160 7.41 25.96 5.83
CA GLU A 160 8.31 26.23 4.70
C GLU A 160 7.53 26.50 3.41
N TYR A 161 6.50 25.67 3.10
CA TYR A 161 5.66 25.87 1.92
C TYR A 161 4.99 27.25 1.91
N TYR A 162 4.39 27.67 3.02
CA TYR A 162 3.72 28.97 3.11
C TYR A 162 4.67 30.17 3.16
N HIS A 163 5.94 29.96 3.52
CA HIS A 163 6.96 31.00 3.57
C HIS A 163 7.91 30.98 2.37
N THR A 164 7.78 30.00 1.48
CA THR A 164 8.52 29.97 0.23
C THR A 164 8.05 31.11 -0.66
N VAL A 165 8.96 31.98 -1.06
CA VAL A 165 8.68 33.06 -1.99
C VAL A 165 8.50 32.48 -3.39
N GLU A 166 7.28 32.44 -3.89
CA GLU A 166 7.00 32.00 -5.25
C GLU A 166 7.60 32.97 -6.26
N GLU A 167 8.32 32.45 -7.26
CA GLU A 167 8.75 33.24 -8.42
C GLU A 167 7.50 33.62 -9.22
N LYS A 168 7.28 34.94 -9.38
CA LYS A 168 6.17 35.48 -10.14
C LYS A 168 6.64 35.97 -11.50
N ILE A 169 5.77 35.85 -12.48
CA ILE A 169 5.98 36.40 -13.83
C ILE A 169 5.53 37.85 -13.81
N PRO A 170 6.46 38.82 -13.93
CA PRO A 170 6.11 40.22 -13.87
C PRO A 170 5.34 40.69 -15.13
N PHE A 171 4.49 41.66 -14.95
CA PHE A 171 3.89 42.39 -16.06
C PHE A 171 4.88 43.45 -16.64
N ASP A 172 4.73 43.78 -17.88
CA ASP A 172 5.45 44.87 -18.52
C ASP A 172 5.10 46.26 -17.91
N LEU A 173 3.93 46.39 -17.28
CA LEU A 173 3.43 47.61 -16.65
C LEU A 173 3.65 47.57 -15.13
N ASP A 174 4.44 48.52 -14.61
CA ASP A 174 4.76 48.64 -13.17
C ASP A 174 3.50 48.77 -12.29
N PHE A 175 2.44 49.39 -12.81
CA PHE A 175 1.20 49.52 -12.08
C PHE A 175 0.58 48.17 -11.71
N PHE A 176 0.56 47.21 -12.63
CA PHE A 176 0.05 45.86 -12.36
C PHE A 176 0.98 45.07 -11.42
N ASN A 177 2.29 45.30 -11.54
CA ASN A 177 3.24 44.65 -10.62
C ASN A 177 3.06 45.16 -9.17
N LYS A 178 2.70 46.41 -8.99
CA LYS A 178 2.38 46.95 -7.65
C LYS A 178 1.13 46.31 -7.05
N ILE A 179 0.04 46.19 -7.87
CA ILE A 179 -1.23 45.58 -7.41
C ILE A 179 -1.07 44.10 -7.11
N THR A 180 -0.37 43.36 -7.95
CA THR A 180 -0.19 41.89 -7.82
C THR A 180 0.97 41.48 -6.95
N LYS A 181 1.69 42.45 -6.34
CA LYS A 181 2.91 42.19 -5.57
C LYS A 181 3.95 41.38 -6.39
N SER A 182 4.44 42.02 -7.45
CA SER A 182 5.50 41.56 -8.35
C SER A 182 5.10 40.58 -9.46
N GLY A 183 3.84 40.45 -9.79
CA GLY A 183 3.42 39.66 -10.95
C GLY A 183 2.42 38.52 -10.65
N LEU A 184 2.29 37.61 -11.61
CA LEU A 184 1.38 36.47 -11.54
C LEU A 184 2.14 35.21 -11.12
N PRO A 185 1.63 34.41 -10.17
CA PRO A 185 2.24 33.13 -9.83
C PRO A 185 2.03 32.14 -11.00
N PRO A 186 3.03 31.26 -11.26
CA PRO A 186 2.90 30.21 -12.27
C PRO A 186 1.78 29.24 -11.91
N LYS A 187 1.26 28.53 -12.92
CA LYS A 187 0.20 27.50 -12.75
C LYS A 187 -1.13 28.02 -12.17
N THR A 188 -1.41 29.31 -12.30
CA THR A 188 -2.69 29.91 -11.89
C THR A 188 -3.53 30.34 -13.09
N LEU A 189 -4.86 30.25 -12.96
CA LEU A 189 -5.80 30.76 -13.94
C LEU A 189 -6.01 32.26 -13.68
N ASN A 190 -5.62 33.10 -14.65
CA ASN A 190 -5.79 34.55 -14.57
C ASN A 190 -6.86 34.98 -15.56
N ILE A 191 -7.87 35.73 -15.10
CA ILE A 191 -8.98 36.20 -15.92
C ILE A 191 -8.98 37.73 -15.92
N ALA A 192 -8.78 38.34 -17.09
CA ALA A 192 -8.91 39.78 -17.28
C ALA A 192 -10.33 40.11 -17.74
N LEU A 193 -11.03 40.91 -16.94
CA LEU A 193 -12.35 41.43 -17.28
C LEU A 193 -12.24 42.87 -17.77
N ALA A 194 -12.70 43.11 -18.97
CA ALA A 194 -12.72 44.46 -19.57
C ALA A 194 -13.96 44.65 -20.44
N GLY A 195 -14.48 45.87 -20.45
CA GLY A 195 -15.59 46.23 -21.30
C GLY A 195 -15.27 46.15 -22.80
N THR A 196 -16.27 46.31 -23.64
CA THR A 196 -16.09 46.37 -25.09
C THR A 196 -15.41 47.69 -25.49
N GLY A 197 -14.43 47.65 -26.39
CA GLY A 197 -13.73 48.83 -26.91
C GLY A 197 -12.61 49.39 -26.03
N VAL A 198 -12.18 48.72 -24.96
CA VAL A 198 -11.12 49.19 -24.06
C VAL A 198 -9.73 48.65 -24.40
N GLY A 199 -9.55 48.06 -25.57
CA GLY A 199 -8.22 47.64 -26.04
C GLY A 199 -7.68 46.36 -25.33
N LYS A 200 -8.51 45.38 -25.08
CA LYS A 200 -8.11 44.12 -24.44
C LYS A 200 -7.50 43.07 -25.40
N SER A 201 -7.41 43.38 -26.68
CA SER A 201 -6.77 42.56 -27.73
C SER A 201 -5.65 43.33 -28.38
#